data_3070f94c6be93ea95d58c4d2298f1388
#
_entry.id   3070f94c6be93ea95d58c4d2298f1388
#
_cell.length_a   1.000
_cell.length_b   1.000
_cell.length_c   1.000
_cell.angle_alpha   90.00
_cell.angle_beta   90.00
_cell.angle_gamma   90.00
#
_symmetry.space_group_name_H-M   'P 1'
#
loop_
_entity.id
_entity.type
_entity.pdbx_description
1 polymer ?
#
loop_
_entity_poly.entity_id
_entity_poly.type
_entity_poly.pdbx_seq_one_letter_code
_entity_poly.pdbx_strand_id
1 'polypeptide(L)'
;MSHLKRAREVFDVELAAVKGVRGRLNATFDKAVALITYALANRNKLVVVGVGKSGNIGRKIAATFTSTGAPAVLLDSVDALHGDLGILNDGDIVLALSYSGETDELIDLLPAMKRFSVRVIAITSAPKSTLGQHADVVLNVKVPKEACPFNMAPTASTTASLVMGDALSMAVLDARGFKKSDFAQRHPSGAIGRALLLRVGDIMRSGSRNPIAHQTMPVRDALLIMGEAKSGGGGGGGGRGPAPPGGGGGG
;
A
#
# COMPACT_ATOMS: atom_id res chain seq x y z
N MET A 1 29.77 -18.87 -18.37
CA MET A 1 28.67 -19.30 -17.42
C MET A 1 27.34 -19.08 -18.13
N SER A 2 26.39 -20.03 -18.08
CA SER A 2 25.08 -19.83 -18.71
C SER A 2 24.28 -18.76 -17.95
N HIS A 3 23.55 -17.91 -18.67
CA HIS A 3 22.70 -16.87 -18.06
C HIS A 3 21.67 -17.48 -17.09
N LEU A 4 21.10 -18.66 -17.42
CA LEU A 4 20.16 -19.37 -16.57
C LEU A 4 20.80 -19.81 -15.24
N LYS A 5 22.06 -20.30 -15.29
CA LYS A 5 22.79 -20.65 -14.05
C LYS A 5 22.98 -19.41 -13.18
N ARG A 6 23.37 -18.29 -13.79
CA ARG A 6 23.54 -17.03 -13.05
C ARG A 6 22.25 -16.56 -12.42
N ALA A 7 21.12 -16.63 -13.15
CA ALA A 7 19.82 -16.25 -12.60
C ALA A 7 19.47 -17.10 -11.36
N ARG A 8 19.67 -18.42 -11.43
CA ARG A 8 19.42 -19.31 -10.27
C ARG A 8 20.30 -18.96 -9.07
N GLU A 9 21.57 -18.64 -9.29
CA GLU A 9 22.48 -18.20 -8.22
C GLU A 9 21.97 -16.90 -7.53
N VAL A 10 21.41 -15.97 -8.28
CA VAL A 10 20.81 -14.75 -7.71
C VAL A 10 19.63 -15.11 -6.82
N PHE A 11 18.70 -15.95 -7.29
CA PHE A 11 17.58 -16.42 -6.47
C PHE A 11 18.06 -17.12 -5.18
N ASP A 12 19.05 -18.00 -5.27
CA ASP A 12 19.57 -18.73 -4.12
C ASP A 12 20.14 -17.76 -3.06
N VAL A 13 20.87 -16.74 -3.48
CA VAL A 13 21.44 -15.72 -2.58
C VAL A 13 20.34 -14.91 -1.90
N GLU A 14 19.33 -14.46 -2.66
CA GLU A 14 18.25 -13.66 -2.10
C GLU A 14 17.34 -14.47 -1.18
N LEU A 15 17.01 -15.71 -1.54
CA LEU A 15 16.26 -16.62 -0.67
C LEU A 15 16.99 -16.89 0.65
N ALA A 16 18.31 -17.14 0.60
CA ALA A 16 19.12 -17.33 1.80
C ALA A 16 19.14 -16.05 2.67
N ALA A 17 19.22 -14.86 2.06
CA ALA A 17 19.19 -13.61 2.75
C ALA A 17 17.86 -13.38 3.49
N VAL A 18 16.73 -13.57 2.82
CA VAL A 18 15.38 -13.46 3.41
C VAL A 18 15.18 -14.48 4.53
N LYS A 19 15.61 -15.74 4.33
CA LYS A 19 15.56 -16.78 5.36
C LYS A 19 16.38 -16.39 6.60
N GLY A 20 17.56 -15.81 6.41
CA GLY A 20 18.41 -15.33 7.49
C GLY A 20 17.78 -14.17 8.28
N VAL A 21 17.14 -13.21 7.59
CA VAL A 21 16.41 -12.11 8.23
C VAL A 21 15.23 -12.65 9.03
N ARG A 22 14.42 -13.55 8.44
CA ARG A 22 13.30 -14.20 9.14
C ARG A 22 13.75 -14.88 10.44
N GLY A 23 14.88 -15.57 10.42
CA GLY A 23 15.41 -16.25 11.61
C GLY A 23 15.86 -15.32 12.74
N ARG A 24 16.00 -14.01 12.47
CA ARG A 24 16.38 -12.98 13.46
C ARG A 24 15.22 -12.13 13.94
N LEU A 25 14.00 -12.37 13.44
CA LEU A 25 12.81 -11.69 13.96
C LEU A 25 12.64 -12.02 15.44
N ASN A 26 12.34 -11.00 16.23
CA ASN A 26 12.18 -11.09 17.68
C ASN A 26 11.19 -10.03 18.17
N ALA A 27 11.05 -9.84 19.47
CA ALA A 27 10.12 -8.90 20.10
C ALA A 27 10.27 -7.43 19.64
N THR A 28 11.39 -7.05 19.01
CA THR A 28 11.51 -5.70 18.42
C THR A 28 10.54 -5.49 17.26
N PHE A 29 10.22 -6.56 16.52
CA PHE A 29 9.21 -6.50 15.48
C PHE A 29 7.81 -6.22 16.05
N ASP A 30 7.42 -6.90 17.12
CA ASP A 30 6.14 -6.64 17.80
C ASP A 30 6.06 -5.22 18.35
N LYS A 31 7.19 -4.71 18.89
CA LYS A 31 7.29 -3.32 19.34
C LYS A 31 7.07 -2.32 18.20
N ALA A 32 7.63 -2.59 17.00
CA ALA A 32 7.40 -1.76 15.83
C ALA A 32 5.93 -1.75 15.42
N VAL A 33 5.27 -2.92 15.37
CA VAL A 33 3.84 -3.04 15.07
C VAL A 33 3.00 -2.26 16.08
N ALA A 34 3.30 -2.38 17.38
CA ALA A 34 2.58 -1.69 18.44
C ALA A 34 2.70 -0.16 18.32
N LEU A 35 3.91 0.36 18.05
CA LEU A 35 4.13 1.80 17.85
C LEU A 35 3.33 2.34 16.67
N ILE A 36 3.37 1.64 15.52
CA ILE A 36 2.63 2.04 14.34
C ILE A 36 1.12 2.00 14.60
N THR A 37 0.63 0.91 15.19
CA THR A 37 -0.80 0.74 15.47
C THR A 37 -1.31 1.82 16.43
N TYR A 38 -0.53 2.16 17.46
CA TYR A 38 -0.84 3.24 18.39
C TYR A 38 -0.91 4.60 17.69
N ALA A 39 0.09 4.94 16.86
CA ALA A 39 0.10 6.20 16.12
C ALA A 39 -1.11 6.31 15.19
N LEU A 40 -1.42 5.26 14.44
CA LEU A 40 -2.58 5.23 13.54
C LEU A 40 -3.92 5.35 14.27
N ALA A 41 -4.04 4.79 15.49
CA ALA A 41 -5.23 4.95 16.33
C ALA A 41 -5.42 6.41 16.78
N ASN A 42 -4.34 7.17 16.92
CA ASN A 42 -4.33 8.59 17.26
C ASN A 42 -4.35 9.52 16.02
N ARG A 43 -4.72 9.01 14.85
CA ARG A 43 -4.82 9.76 13.58
C ARG A 43 -3.48 10.30 13.06
N ASN A 44 -2.37 9.76 13.53
CA ASN A 44 -1.05 10.00 12.99
C ASN A 44 -0.80 9.11 11.76
N LYS A 45 0.31 9.34 11.07
CA LYS A 45 0.70 8.63 9.85
C LYS A 45 2.09 8.05 9.95
N LEU A 46 2.45 7.23 8.97
CA LEU A 46 3.83 6.83 8.73
C LEU A 46 4.47 7.82 7.75
N VAL A 47 5.69 8.24 8.06
CA VAL A 47 6.55 8.98 7.14
C VAL A 47 7.74 8.09 6.83
N VAL A 48 7.82 7.63 5.59
CA VAL A 48 8.87 6.71 5.14
C VAL A 48 9.99 7.53 4.52
N VAL A 49 11.23 7.30 4.98
CA VAL A 49 12.41 8.04 4.51
C VAL A 49 13.48 7.06 4.04
N GLY A 50 14.13 7.36 2.93
CA GLY A 50 15.24 6.56 2.41
C GLY A 50 15.82 7.17 1.15
N VAL A 51 17.10 6.93 0.88
CA VAL A 51 17.85 7.50 -0.23
C VAL A 51 18.07 6.46 -1.33
N GLY A 52 18.02 6.87 -2.58
CA GLY A 52 18.35 6.05 -3.74
C GLY A 52 17.52 4.74 -3.80
N LYS A 53 18.18 3.58 -3.81
CA LYS A 53 17.49 2.28 -3.86
C LYS A 53 16.65 2.03 -2.60
N SER A 54 17.13 2.46 -1.42
CA SER A 54 16.34 2.39 -0.18
C SER A 54 15.09 3.26 -0.26
N GLY A 55 15.16 4.44 -0.87
CA GLY A 55 14.00 5.31 -1.13
C GLY A 55 12.97 4.64 -2.07
N ASN A 56 13.43 3.94 -3.13
CA ASN A 56 12.54 3.20 -4.01
C ASN A 56 11.80 2.05 -3.28
N ILE A 57 12.50 1.33 -2.40
CA ILE A 57 11.89 0.32 -1.52
C ILE A 57 10.92 0.99 -0.55
N GLY A 58 11.32 2.12 0.06
CA GLY A 58 10.48 2.92 0.95
C GLY A 58 9.18 3.39 0.27
N ARG A 59 9.26 3.83 -0.98
CA ARG A 59 8.07 4.21 -1.78
C ARG A 59 7.10 3.04 -1.93
N LYS A 60 7.60 1.84 -2.23
CA LYS A 60 6.76 0.63 -2.32
C LYS A 60 6.13 0.29 -0.95
N ILE A 61 6.89 0.38 0.12
CA ILE A 61 6.40 0.10 1.47
C ILE A 61 5.29 1.12 1.86
N ALA A 62 5.51 2.41 1.62
CA ALA A 62 4.50 3.45 1.87
C ALA A 62 3.20 3.19 1.08
N ALA A 63 3.33 2.80 -0.20
CA ALA A 63 2.17 2.44 -1.02
C ALA A 63 1.43 1.21 -0.47
N THR A 64 2.15 0.20 0.03
CA THR A 64 1.54 -0.99 0.66
C THR A 64 0.77 -0.61 1.92
N PHE A 65 1.35 0.19 2.82
CA PHE A 65 0.66 0.69 4.02
C PHE A 65 -0.60 1.47 3.65
N THR A 66 -0.50 2.41 2.71
CA THR A 66 -1.64 3.23 2.27
C THR A 66 -2.76 2.36 1.71
N SER A 67 -2.44 1.40 0.84
CA SER A 67 -3.42 0.49 0.25
C SER A 67 -4.09 -0.44 1.27
N THR A 68 -3.42 -0.71 2.39
CA THR A 68 -3.93 -1.52 3.50
C THR A 68 -4.51 -0.66 4.63
N GLY A 69 -4.78 0.61 4.36
CA GLY A 69 -5.52 1.49 5.27
C GLY A 69 -4.71 2.16 6.36
N ALA A 70 -3.40 2.11 6.29
CA ALA A 70 -2.49 2.86 7.14
C ALA A 70 -1.96 4.07 6.34
N PRO A 71 -2.37 5.32 6.66
CA PRO A 71 -1.85 6.49 5.99
C PRO A 71 -0.32 6.52 6.06
N ALA A 72 0.32 6.53 4.89
CA ALA A 72 1.76 6.56 4.78
C ALA A 72 2.19 7.46 3.61
N VAL A 73 3.25 8.23 3.80
CA VAL A 73 3.83 9.13 2.79
C VAL A 73 5.33 8.89 2.69
N LEU A 74 5.88 9.13 1.51
CA LEU A 74 7.33 9.16 1.34
C LEU A 74 7.81 10.59 1.56
N LEU A 75 8.88 10.76 2.33
CA LEU A 75 9.61 12.01 2.48
C LEU A 75 10.98 11.82 1.81
N ASP A 76 11.26 12.61 0.80
CA ASP A 76 12.59 12.67 0.22
C ASP A 76 13.54 13.39 1.18
N SER A 77 14.72 12.82 1.42
CA SER A 77 15.65 13.36 2.41
C SER A 77 16.28 14.69 1.98
N VAL A 78 16.43 14.93 0.67
CA VAL A 78 16.96 16.19 0.15
C VAL A 78 15.88 17.27 0.26
N ASP A 79 14.68 17.01 -0.22
CA ASP A 79 13.56 17.95 -0.19
C ASP A 79 13.14 18.27 1.26
N ALA A 80 13.30 17.30 2.18
CA ALA A 80 13.04 17.49 3.61
C ALA A 80 13.85 18.65 4.22
N LEU A 81 15.13 18.75 3.87
CA LEU A 81 16.00 19.84 4.35
C LEU A 81 15.62 21.21 3.76
N HIS A 82 14.83 21.23 2.71
CA HIS A 82 14.38 22.44 2.00
C HIS A 82 12.91 22.82 2.25
N GLY A 83 12.27 22.20 3.23
CA GLY A 83 10.93 22.61 3.68
C GLY A 83 9.92 21.45 3.82
N ASP A 84 10.13 20.30 3.16
CA ASP A 84 9.19 19.17 3.18
C ASP A 84 9.11 18.47 4.55
N LEU A 85 9.99 18.84 5.51
CA LEU A 85 9.79 18.48 6.92
C LEU A 85 8.44 18.93 7.49
N GLY A 86 7.79 19.92 6.88
CA GLY A 86 6.44 20.33 7.22
C GLY A 86 5.37 19.24 7.09
N ILE A 87 5.71 18.09 6.46
CA ILE A 87 4.82 16.91 6.41
C ILE A 87 4.75 16.17 7.76
N LEU A 88 5.75 16.33 8.64
CA LEU A 88 5.81 15.71 9.96
C LEU A 88 4.87 16.41 10.95
N ASN A 89 4.17 15.61 11.73
CA ASN A 89 3.41 16.07 12.89
C ASN A 89 3.86 15.31 14.14
N ASP A 90 3.63 15.91 15.31
CA ASP A 90 3.85 15.23 16.58
C ASP A 90 3.05 13.94 16.67
N GLY A 91 3.70 12.87 17.08
CA GLY A 91 3.11 11.54 17.19
C GLY A 91 3.20 10.68 15.92
N ASP A 92 3.69 11.22 14.79
CA ASP A 92 3.95 10.42 13.59
C ASP A 92 5.04 9.37 13.81
N ILE A 93 5.03 8.34 13.00
CA ILE A 93 6.09 7.33 12.96
C ILE A 93 6.96 7.57 11.74
N VAL A 94 8.26 7.73 11.96
CA VAL A 94 9.25 7.75 10.89
C VAL A 94 9.77 6.33 10.68
N LEU A 95 9.58 5.79 9.48
CA LEU A 95 10.17 4.53 9.03
C LEU A 95 11.37 4.85 8.16
N ALA A 96 12.57 4.76 8.73
CA ALA A 96 13.82 5.13 8.08
C ALA A 96 14.55 3.92 7.51
N LEU A 97 14.85 3.94 6.22
CA LEU A 97 15.54 2.87 5.50
C LEU A 97 16.95 3.30 5.11
N SER A 98 17.95 2.70 5.73
CA SER A 98 19.36 2.80 5.33
C SER A 98 20.08 1.51 5.67
N TYR A 99 20.59 0.80 4.64
CA TYR A 99 21.26 -0.47 4.87
C TYR A 99 22.52 -0.32 5.75
N SER A 100 23.36 0.67 5.48
CA SER A 100 24.53 1.01 6.31
C SER A 100 24.14 1.65 7.65
N GLY A 101 23.03 2.38 7.66
CA GLY A 101 22.62 3.25 8.75
C GLY A 101 23.47 4.52 8.89
N GLU A 102 24.30 4.82 7.88
CA GLU A 102 25.24 5.94 7.82
C GLU A 102 25.07 6.75 6.51
N THR A 103 23.87 6.78 5.94
CA THR A 103 23.58 7.59 4.75
C THR A 103 23.52 9.05 5.16
N ASP A 104 24.43 9.88 4.64
CA ASP A 104 24.61 11.27 5.08
C ASP A 104 23.31 12.08 5.05
N GLU A 105 22.59 12.05 3.93
CA GLU A 105 21.33 12.78 3.75
C GLU A 105 20.24 12.36 4.74
N LEU A 106 20.26 11.12 5.22
CA LEU A 106 19.34 10.64 6.24
C LEU A 106 19.81 11.05 7.65
N ILE A 107 21.11 10.99 7.90
CA ILE A 107 21.69 11.35 9.19
C ILE A 107 21.51 12.84 9.47
N ASP A 108 21.68 13.69 8.46
CA ASP A 108 21.48 15.14 8.55
C ASP A 108 20.03 15.52 8.89
N LEU A 109 19.07 14.65 8.56
CA LEU A 109 17.67 14.85 8.92
C LEU A 109 17.35 14.51 10.39
N LEU A 110 18.12 13.63 11.05
CA LEU A 110 17.80 13.15 12.39
C LEU A 110 17.63 14.27 13.42
N PRO A 111 18.51 15.31 13.48
CA PRO A 111 18.33 16.41 14.43
C PRO A 111 17.05 17.21 14.16
N ALA A 112 16.70 17.41 12.90
CA ALA A 112 15.51 18.16 12.51
C ALA A 112 14.22 17.37 12.83
N MET A 113 14.19 16.07 12.54
CA MET A 113 13.08 15.19 12.89
C MET A 113 12.86 15.10 14.41
N LYS A 114 13.94 15.14 15.21
CA LYS A 114 13.85 15.13 16.67
C LYS A 114 13.18 16.37 17.29
N ARG A 115 13.01 17.44 16.54
CA ARG A 115 12.23 18.61 16.98
C ARG A 115 10.74 18.33 17.04
N PHE A 116 10.30 17.30 16.32
CA PHE A 116 8.94 16.77 16.38
C PHE A 116 8.93 15.59 17.37
N SER A 117 7.82 15.40 18.05
CA SER A 117 7.64 14.26 18.98
C SER A 117 7.35 12.96 18.20
N VAL A 118 8.23 12.62 17.25
CA VAL A 118 8.10 11.40 16.41
C VAL A 118 8.85 10.22 17.02
N ARG A 119 8.42 9.01 16.67
CA ARG A 119 9.17 7.78 16.95
C ARG A 119 9.81 7.26 15.67
N VAL A 120 11.05 6.83 15.77
CA VAL A 120 11.85 6.36 14.63
C VAL A 120 11.97 4.84 14.68
N ILE A 121 11.53 4.18 13.60
CA ILE A 121 11.76 2.76 13.34
C ILE A 121 12.80 2.67 12.22
N ALA A 122 13.95 2.09 12.48
CA ALA A 122 15.02 1.91 11.50
C ALA A 122 14.96 0.51 10.87
N ILE A 123 14.99 0.44 9.53
CA ILE A 123 15.29 -0.78 8.78
C ILE A 123 16.74 -0.67 8.31
N THR A 124 17.66 -1.41 8.96
CA THR A 124 19.10 -1.32 8.73
C THR A 124 19.81 -2.64 8.96
N SER A 125 20.99 -2.83 8.37
CA SER A 125 21.87 -3.97 8.67
C SER A 125 22.77 -3.75 9.88
N ALA A 126 22.87 -2.50 10.35
CA ALA A 126 23.83 -2.06 11.35
C ALA A 126 23.12 -1.43 12.57
N PRO A 127 22.67 -2.21 13.55
CA PRO A 127 21.97 -1.69 14.73
C PRO A 127 22.80 -0.70 15.57
N LYS A 128 24.13 -0.72 15.44
CA LYS A 128 25.03 0.19 16.14
C LYS A 128 25.42 1.43 15.33
N SER A 129 24.89 1.58 14.11
CA SER A 129 25.09 2.77 13.28
C SER A 129 24.44 4.01 13.90
N THR A 130 24.77 5.18 13.35
CA THR A 130 24.18 6.46 13.77
C THR A 130 22.64 6.40 13.71
N LEU A 131 22.04 5.93 12.60
CA LEU A 131 20.61 5.72 12.51
C LEU A 131 20.10 4.75 13.58
N GLY A 132 20.80 3.61 13.77
CA GLY A 132 20.38 2.58 14.73
C GLY A 132 20.37 3.10 16.18
N GLN A 133 21.35 3.94 16.56
CA GLN A 133 21.43 4.55 17.89
C GLN A 133 20.34 5.62 18.12
N HIS A 134 19.87 6.27 17.06
CA HIS A 134 18.82 7.29 17.12
C HIS A 134 17.40 6.72 17.00
N ALA A 135 17.27 5.45 16.65
CA ALA A 135 15.96 4.79 16.46
C ALA A 135 15.38 4.25 17.78
N ASP A 136 14.07 4.38 17.97
CA ASP A 136 13.33 3.75 19.08
C ASP A 136 13.22 2.23 18.91
N VAL A 137 13.22 1.77 17.64
CA VAL A 137 13.19 0.36 17.26
C VAL A 137 14.07 0.13 16.04
N VAL A 138 14.87 -0.93 16.07
CA VAL A 138 15.69 -1.37 14.93
C VAL A 138 15.21 -2.72 14.42
N LEU A 139 14.86 -2.77 13.14
CA LEU A 139 14.55 -3.98 12.38
C LEU A 139 15.79 -4.37 11.56
N ASN A 140 16.48 -5.42 12.00
CA ASN A 140 17.76 -5.82 11.42
C ASN A 140 17.58 -6.64 10.14
N VAL A 141 17.98 -6.07 9.00
CA VAL A 141 17.91 -6.68 7.67
C VAL A 141 19.29 -7.09 7.13
N LYS A 142 20.28 -7.32 7.99
CA LYS A 142 21.62 -7.71 7.57
C LYS A 142 21.56 -8.97 6.70
N VAL A 143 22.22 -8.93 5.54
CA VAL A 143 22.39 -10.09 4.63
C VAL A 143 23.86 -10.51 4.58
N PRO A 144 24.15 -11.78 4.26
CA PRO A 144 25.54 -12.27 4.18
C PRO A 144 26.32 -11.63 3.04
N LYS A 145 25.69 -11.45 1.88
CA LYS A 145 26.27 -10.86 0.66
C LYS A 145 25.18 -10.41 -0.30
N GLU A 146 25.54 -9.55 -1.24
CA GLU A 146 24.72 -9.23 -2.38
C GLU A 146 24.81 -10.31 -3.48
N ALA A 147 23.79 -10.41 -4.32
CA ALA A 147 23.84 -11.32 -5.47
C ALA A 147 24.68 -10.79 -6.64
N CYS A 148 25.10 -9.53 -6.58
CA CYS A 148 26.03 -8.93 -7.51
C CYS A 148 27.40 -9.62 -7.43
N PRO A 149 28.08 -9.91 -8.58
CA PRO A 149 29.39 -10.54 -8.59
C PRO A 149 30.46 -9.80 -7.79
N PHE A 150 30.34 -8.48 -7.73
CA PHE A 150 31.28 -7.61 -7.01
C PHE A 150 30.82 -7.29 -5.57
N ASN A 151 29.71 -7.85 -5.12
CA ASN A 151 29.08 -7.55 -3.83
C ASN A 151 28.80 -6.05 -3.59
N MET A 152 28.56 -5.30 -4.66
CA MET A 152 28.41 -3.82 -4.61
C MET A 152 26.99 -3.37 -4.90
N ALA A 153 26.33 -3.95 -5.90
CA ALA A 153 24.98 -3.55 -6.26
C ALA A 153 23.96 -4.12 -5.27
N PRO A 154 23.16 -3.27 -4.60
CA PRO A 154 22.12 -3.72 -3.69
C PRO A 154 21.09 -4.60 -4.41
N THR A 155 20.95 -5.83 -3.96
CA THR A 155 20.04 -6.87 -4.46
C THR A 155 19.41 -7.61 -3.28
N ALA A 156 20.14 -8.51 -2.64
CA ALA A 156 19.68 -9.25 -1.46
C ALA A 156 19.30 -8.33 -0.30
N SER A 157 20.03 -7.22 -0.09
CA SER A 157 19.71 -6.22 0.92
C SER A 157 18.40 -5.49 0.64
N THR A 158 18.15 -5.10 -0.61
CA THR A 158 16.90 -4.45 -1.00
C THR A 158 15.72 -5.41 -0.93
N THR A 159 15.88 -6.65 -1.36
CA THR A 159 14.87 -7.71 -1.24
C THR A 159 14.53 -7.98 0.23
N ALA A 160 15.53 -8.09 1.11
CA ALA A 160 15.32 -8.28 2.53
C ALA A 160 14.57 -7.10 3.19
N SER A 161 14.93 -5.86 2.81
CA SER A 161 14.25 -4.64 3.29
C SER A 161 12.80 -4.57 2.81
N LEU A 162 12.54 -4.96 1.56
CA LEU A 162 11.20 -5.02 1.00
C LEU A 162 10.32 -6.03 1.74
N VAL A 163 10.82 -7.25 1.95
CA VAL A 163 10.08 -8.31 2.67
C VAL A 163 9.83 -7.91 4.13
N MET A 164 10.79 -7.24 4.78
CA MET A 164 10.60 -6.69 6.13
C MET A 164 9.46 -5.65 6.16
N GLY A 165 9.42 -4.75 5.20
CA GLY A 165 8.35 -3.74 5.09
C GLY A 165 6.98 -4.37 4.78
N ASP A 166 6.93 -5.40 3.95
CA ASP A 166 5.69 -6.13 3.67
C ASP A 166 5.20 -6.89 4.91
N ALA A 167 6.09 -7.58 5.61
CA ALA A 167 5.75 -8.25 6.86
C ALA A 167 5.20 -7.26 7.90
N LEU A 168 5.83 -6.08 8.02
CA LEU A 168 5.37 -5.02 8.92
C LEU A 168 3.99 -4.49 8.54
N SER A 169 3.77 -4.27 7.23
CA SER A 169 2.47 -3.79 6.72
C SER A 169 1.35 -4.79 6.98
N MET A 170 1.61 -6.08 6.76
CA MET A 170 0.62 -7.13 7.00
C MET A 170 0.33 -7.33 8.49
N ALA A 171 1.36 -7.30 9.35
CA ALA A 171 1.16 -7.38 10.79
C ALA A 171 0.35 -6.20 11.35
N VAL A 172 0.59 -4.98 10.85
CA VAL A 172 -0.21 -3.80 11.21
C VAL A 172 -1.64 -3.90 10.69
N LEU A 173 -1.84 -4.43 9.48
CA LEU A 173 -3.17 -4.69 8.90
C LEU A 173 -3.97 -5.63 9.83
N ASP A 174 -3.37 -6.75 10.23
CA ASP A 174 -3.99 -7.74 11.12
C ASP A 174 -4.29 -7.13 12.51
N ALA A 175 -3.32 -6.44 13.10
CA ALA A 175 -3.48 -5.79 14.41
C ALA A 175 -4.59 -4.74 14.44
N ARG A 176 -4.90 -4.11 13.30
CA ARG A 176 -5.99 -3.13 13.15
C ARG A 176 -7.34 -3.75 12.79
N GLY A 177 -7.42 -5.05 12.61
CA GLY A 177 -8.64 -5.75 12.21
C GLY A 177 -9.18 -5.32 10.84
N PHE A 178 -8.29 -4.98 9.89
CA PHE A 178 -8.65 -4.52 8.54
C PHE A 178 -9.37 -5.62 7.76
N LYS A 179 -10.51 -5.29 7.15
CA LYS A 179 -11.39 -6.24 6.47
C LYS A 179 -11.32 -6.10 4.94
N LYS A 180 -11.80 -7.14 4.24
CA LYS A 180 -11.93 -7.12 2.77
C LYS A 180 -12.78 -5.94 2.27
N SER A 181 -13.82 -5.57 3.02
CA SER A 181 -14.65 -4.38 2.74
C SER A 181 -13.85 -3.09 2.72
N ASP A 182 -12.90 -2.95 3.66
CA ASP A 182 -12.06 -1.76 3.78
C ASP A 182 -11.07 -1.66 2.62
N PHE A 183 -10.57 -2.83 2.15
CA PHE A 183 -9.73 -2.91 0.96
C PHE A 183 -10.51 -2.49 -0.30
N ALA A 184 -11.74 -2.96 -0.45
CA ALA A 184 -12.59 -2.62 -1.59
C ALA A 184 -12.84 -1.11 -1.69
N GLN A 185 -13.13 -0.44 -0.56
CA GLN A 185 -13.33 1.02 -0.51
C GLN A 185 -12.11 1.81 -1.00
N ARG A 186 -10.88 1.29 -0.79
CA ARG A 186 -9.64 1.94 -1.22
C ARG A 186 -9.22 1.60 -2.65
N HIS A 187 -9.85 0.57 -3.24
CA HIS A 187 -9.57 0.12 -4.61
C HIS A 187 -10.85 0.02 -5.46
N PRO A 188 -11.63 1.12 -5.58
CA PRO A 188 -12.97 1.07 -6.17
C PRO A 188 -12.97 0.61 -7.64
N SER A 189 -11.90 0.91 -8.38
CA SER A 189 -11.78 0.54 -9.80
C SER A 189 -11.17 -0.85 -10.04
N GLY A 190 -10.63 -1.49 -9.00
CA GLY A 190 -10.05 -2.83 -9.09
C GLY A 190 -11.11 -3.93 -9.24
N ALA A 191 -10.73 -5.10 -9.74
CA ALA A 191 -11.65 -6.24 -9.87
C ALA A 191 -12.31 -6.60 -8.53
N ILE A 192 -11.54 -6.58 -7.43
CA ILE A 192 -12.04 -6.85 -6.08
C ILE A 192 -12.99 -5.74 -5.61
N GLY A 193 -12.64 -4.46 -5.85
CA GLY A 193 -13.50 -3.32 -5.48
C GLY A 193 -14.83 -3.38 -6.20
N ARG A 194 -14.83 -3.60 -7.51
CA ARG A 194 -16.06 -3.77 -8.30
C ARG A 194 -16.90 -4.94 -7.80
N ALA A 195 -16.28 -6.10 -7.55
CA ALA A 195 -17.02 -7.29 -7.10
C ALA A 195 -17.68 -7.12 -5.72
N LEU A 196 -17.09 -6.31 -4.83
CA LEU A 196 -17.58 -6.14 -3.45
C LEU A 196 -18.45 -4.89 -3.25
N LEU A 197 -18.28 -3.85 -4.07
CA LEU A 197 -18.96 -2.56 -3.89
C LEU A 197 -20.07 -2.31 -4.91
N LEU A 198 -19.97 -2.84 -6.15
CA LEU A 198 -20.96 -2.61 -7.17
C LEU A 198 -22.26 -3.35 -6.84
N ARG A 199 -23.36 -2.61 -6.85
CA ARG A 199 -24.72 -3.16 -6.80
C ARG A 199 -25.24 -3.27 -8.22
N VAL A 200 -26.23 -4.17 -8.43
CA VAL A 200 -26.90 -4.28 -9.73
C VAL A 200 -27.43 -2.91 -10.18
N GLY A 201 -27.97 -2.10 -9.25
CA GLY A 201 -28.46 -0.76 -9.54
C GLY A 201 -27.42 0.21 -10.09
N ASP A 202 -26.12 0.03 -9.76
CA ASP A 202 -25.04 0.90 -10.22
C ASP A 202 -24.63 0.64 -11.67
N ILE A 203 -24.90 -0.56 -12.18
CA ILE A 203 -24.49 -1.02 -13.50
C ILE A 203 -25.66 -1.35 -14.43
N MET A 204 -26.88 -1.55 -13.88
CA MET A 204 -28.05 -1.83 -14.69
C MET A 204 -28.44 -0.65 -15.58
N ARG A 205 -29.02 -0.95 -16.70
CA ARG A 205 -29.64 0.06 -17.54
C ARG A 205 -30.94 0.51 -16.91
N SER A 206 -31.20 1.81 -16.87
CA SER A 206 -32.42 2.40 -16.32
C SER A 206 -32.97 3.51 -17.22
N GLY A 207 -34.26 3.81 -17.09
CA GLY A 207 -34.92 4.84 -17.88
C GLY A 207 -34.82 4.57 -19.38
N SER A 208 -34.55 5.57 -20.20
CA SER A 208 -34.44 5.47 -21.66
C SER A 208 -33.34 4.52 -22.16
N ARG A 209 -32.39 4.14 -21.31
CA ARG A 209 -31.37 3.15 -21.67
C ARG A 209 -31.81 1.70 -21.48
N ASN A 210 -32.97 1.47 -20.88
CA ASN A 210 -33.54 0.15 -20.70
C ASN A 210 -34.74 -0.01 -21.68
N PRO A 211 -34.56 -0.59 -22.87
CA PRO A 211 -35.64 -0.74 -23.84
C PRO A 211 -36.69 -1.72 -23.30
N ILE A 212 -37.87 -1.23 -23.06
CA ILE A 212 -39.03 -2.01 -22.63
C ILE A 212 -40.02 -2.01 -23.78
N ALA A 213 -40.38 -3.19 -24.28
CA ALA A 213 -41.38 -3.39 -25.30
C ALA A 213 -42.62 -4.10 -24.71
N HIS A 214 -43.82 -3.61 -25.03
CA HIS A 214 -45.03 -4.30 -24.65
C HIS A 214 -45.25 -5.54 -25.56
N GLN A 215 -45.88 -6.58 -25.04
CA GLN A 215 -46.11 -7.85 -25.79
C GLN A 215 -46.84 -7.68 -27.12
N THR A 216 -47.64 -6.64 -27.23
CA THR A 216 -48.42 -6.33 -28.46
C THR A 216 -47.67 -5.41 -29.42
N MET A 217 -46.47 -4.97 -29.09
CA MET A 217 -45.67 -4.07 -29.93
C MET A 217 -45.15 -4.82 -31.17
N PRO A 218 -45.26 -4.24 -32.37
CA PRO A 218 -44.67 -4.81 -33.57
C PRO A 218 -43.15 -5.00 -33.40
N VAL A 219 -42.62 -6.12 -33.89
CA VAL A 219 -41.19 -6.46 -33.79
C VAL A 219 -40.30 -5.35 -34.37
N ARG A 220 -40.72 -4.71 -35.47
CA ARG A 220 -40.01 -3.59 -36.09
C ARG A 220 -39.78 -2.44 -35.08
N ASP A 221 -40.83 -2.06 -34.32
CA ASP A 221 -40.78 -0.94 -33.40
C ASP A 221 -39.98 -1.29 -32.14
N ALA A 222 -40.04 -2.54 -31.68
CA ALA A 222 -39.20 -3.07 -30.63
C ALA A 222 -37.71 -3.04 -31.02
N LEU A 223 -37.35 -3.36 -32.24
CA LEU A 223 -35.99 -3.29 -32.78
C LEU A 223 -35.48 -1.83 -32.84
N LEU A 224 -36.33 -0.87 -33.18
CA LEU A 224 -35.97 0.54 -33.18
C LEU A 224 -35.63 1.04 -31.77
N ILE A 225 -36.47 0.72 -30.78
CA ILE A 225 -36.22 1.07 -29.36
C ILE A 225 -34.91 0.44 -28.86
N MET A 226 -34.65 -0.81 -29.23
CA MET A 226 -33.38 -1.47 -28.89
C MET A 226 -32.19 -0.82 -29.55
N GLY A 227 -32.35 -0.39 -30.80
CA GLY A 227 -31.30 0.32 -31.55
C GLY A 227 -30.97 1.69 -30.92
N GLU A 228 -31.98 2.49 -30.61
CA GLU A 228 -31.82 3.79 -29.93
C GLU A 228 -31.16 3.67 -28.56
N ALA A 229 -31.55 2.67 -27.76
CA ALA A 229 -30.95 2.36 -26.47
C ALA A 229 -29.58 1.72 -26.58
N LYS A 230 -29.06 1.42 -27.77
CA LYS A 230 -27.79 0.69 -28.02
C LYS A 230 -27.73 -0.59 -27.18
N SER A 231 -28.84 -1.36 -27.16
CA SER A 231 -28.98 -2.56 -26.33
C SER A 231 -29.03 -3.80 -27.22
N GLY A 232 -28.24 -4.82 -26.91
CA GLY A 232 -28.30 -6.14 -27.56
C GLY A 232 -29.50 -7.01 -27.13
N GLY A 233 -30.38 -6.54 -26.22
CA GLY A 233 -31.57 -7.21 -25.78
C GLY A 233 -32.58 -6.23 -25.19
N GLY A 234 -33.85 -6.55 -25.19
CA GLY A 234 -34.93 -5.78 -24.59
C GLY A 234 -35.71 -6.60 -23.56
N GLY A 235 -36.21 -5.93 -22.51
CA GLY A 235 -37.10 -6.54 -21.52
C GLY A 235 -38.54 -6.59 -22.04
N GLY A 236 -39.20 -7.77 -21.98
CA GLY A 236 -40.63 -7.89 -22.22
C GLY A 236 -41.42 -7.36 -21.01
N GLY A 237 -42.17 -6.28 -21.18
CA GLY A 237 -43.02 -5.70 -20.14
C GLY A 237 -44.32 -6.52 -19.96
N GLY A 238 -44.32 -7.50 -19.09
CA GLY A 238 -45.48 -8.21 -18.60
C GLY A 238 -45.53 -8.17 -17.06
N GLY A 239 -45.86 -7.03 -16.49
CA GLY A 239 -45.97 -6.87 -15.03
C GLY A 239 -45.55 -5.48 -14.59
N ARG A 240 -46.27 -4.89 -13.64
CA ARG A 240 -46.04 -3.57 -13.08
C ARG A 240 -44.59 -3.46 -12.63
N GLY A 241 -43.81 -2.61 -13.25
CA GLY A 241 -42.49 -2.22 -12.78
C GLY A 241 -42.56 -1.66 -11.36
N PRO A 242 -41.47 -1.74 -10.59
CA PRO A 242 -41.43 -1.12 -9.27
C PRO A 242 -41.72 0.38 -9.41
N ALA A 243 -42.61 0.87 -8.55
CA ALA A 243 -42.94 2.28 -8.45
C ALA A 243 -41.66 3.11 -8.22
N PRO A 244 -41.54 4.29 -8.82
CA PRO A 244 -40.42 5.19 -8.52
C PRO A 244 -40.44 5.52 -7.05
N PRO A 245 -39.27 5.74 -6.40
CA PRO A 245 -39.20 6.13 -4.99
C PRO A 245 -39.95 7.45 -4.83
N GLY A 246 -40.99 7.44 -3.98
CA GLY A 246 -41.81 8.61 -3.71
C GLY A 246 -40.95 9.77 -3.22
N GLY A 247 -41.04 10.90 -3.90
CA GLY A 247 -40.50 12.18 -3.44
C GLY A 247 -41.22 12.56 -2.15
N GLY A 248 -40.54 12.50 -1.01
CA GLY A 248 -41.02 13.03 0.25
C GLY A 248 -41.11 14.55 0.11
N GLY A 249 -42.32 15.05 -0.07
CA GLY A 249 -42.64 16.48 0.08
C GLY A 249 -42.54 16.82 1.56
N GLY A 250 -41.73 17.83 1.89
CA GLY A 250 -41.66 18.43 3.19
C GLY A 250 -42.93 19.24 3.50
N GLY A 251 -43.33 19.16 4.70
CA GLY A 251 -44.16 20.12 5.42
C GLY A 251 -43.40 20.59 6.65
#